data_748e5fe94ac495b113407b5fdb3410ac
#
_entry.id   748e5fe94ac495b113407b5fdb3410ac
#
_cell.length_a   1.000
_cell.length_b   1.000
_cell.length_c   1.000
_cell.angle_alpha   90.00
_cell.angle_beta   90.00
_cell.angle_gamma   90.00
#
_symmetry.space_group_name_H-M   'P 1'
#
loop_
_entity.id
_entity.type
_entity.pdbx_description
1 polymer ?
#
loop_
_entity_poly.entity_id
_entity_poly.type
_entity_poly.pdbx_seq_one_letter_code
_entity_poly.pdbx_strand_id
1 'polypeptide(L)'
;MSAVIKLEHINKQYKMGEQIFKALDDVNVVINENEYVAIIGPSGSGKSTLMNLLGCLDTPTSGDYFLKNKLVKSMTETELAHQRNESVGFIFQSFNLLPRASALENVMQPLVYRFIPAKQRKQKALEALKRVGLADKVDHLSSQLSGGQRQRVAIARALVTKPHILLGDEPTGNLDSKTTTEIMALFDELHGEGHTIILVTHEQEIADHCQRVIRLVDGKVVSDVRKSEGDKQHV
;
A
#
# COMPACT_ATOMS: atom_id res chain seq x y z
N MET A 1 0.00 13.40 16.91
CA MET A 1 0.28 12.65 15.68
C MET A 1 -0.24 13.46 14.50
N SER A 2 0.49 13.55 13.41
CA SER A 2 0.08 14.32 12.23
C SER A 2 -0.72 13.41 11.29
N ALA A 3 -1.84 13.90 10.75
CA ALA A 3 -2.62 13.14 9.77
C ALA A 3 -1.84 13.03 8.45
N VAL A 4 -1.65 11.80 7.96
CA VAL A 4 -1.05 11.54 6.65
C VAL A 4 -2.13 11.42 5.57
N ILE A 5 -3.30 10.87 5.93
CA ILE A 5 -4.49 10.75 5.10
C ILE A 5 -5.69 11.34 5.83
N LYS A 6 -6.49 12.15 5.15
CA LYS A 6 -7.79 12.61 5.63
C LYS A 6 -8.80 12.52 4.50
N LEU A 7 -9.86 11.76 4.72
CA LEU A 7 -11.00 11.58 3.84
C LEU A 7 -12.22 12.24 4.50
N GLU A 8 -12.87 13.17 3.81
CA GLU A 8 -14.05 13.88 4.27
C GLU A 8 -15.18 13.73 3.24
N HIS A 9 -16.25 13.06 3.64
CA HIS A 9 -17.45 12.83 2.85
C HIS A 9 -17.16 12.25 1.45
N ILE A 10 -16.20 11.30 1.36
CA ILE A 10 -15.77 10.71 0.10
C ILE A 10 -16.88 9.85 -0.51
N ASN A 11 -17.25 10.21 -1.73
CA ASN A 11 -18.10 9.41 -2.59
C ASN A 11 -17.35 9.06 -3.88
N LYS A 12 -17.51 7.80 -4.34
CA LYS A 12 -17.02 7.38 -5.65
C LYS A 12 -18.14 6.65 -6.40
N GLN A 13 -18.41 7.12 -7.59
CA GLN A 13 -19.43 6.58 -8.47
C GLN A 13 -18.82 6.24 -9.84
N TYR A 14 -19.28 5.14 -10.42
CA TYR A 14 -18.95 4.74 -11.78
C TYR A 14 -20.22 4.67 -12.62
N LYS A 15 -20.18 5.22 -13.83
CA LYS A 15 -21.27 5.15 -14.78
C LYS A 15 -21.13 3.87 -15.61
N MET A 16 -22.09 2.96 -15.50
CA MET A 16 -22.18 1.71 -16.27
C MET A 16 -23.41 1.75 -17.16
N GLY A 17 -23.24 2.25 -18.39
CA GLY A 17 -24.37 2.54 -19.28
C GLY A 17 -25.27 3.63 -18.68
N GLU A 18 -26.55 3.32 -18.46
CA GLU A 18 -27.50 4.23 -17.81
C GLU A 18 -27.54 4.12 -16.29
N GLN A 19 -26.89 3.11 -15.72
CA GLN A 19 -26.87 2.90 -14.27
C GLN A 19 -25.65 3.58 -13.62
N ILE A 20 -25.87 4.11 -12.41
CA ILE A 20 -24.79 4.66 -11.56
C ILE A 20 -24.53 3.65 -10.45
N PHE A 21 -23.32 3.10 -10.44
CA PHE A 21 -22.84 2.25 -9.36
C PHE A 21 -22.07 3.11 -8.34
N LYS A 22 -22.53 3.11 -7.09
CA LYS A 22 -21.90 3.83 -5.98
C LYS A 22 -20.92 2.90 -5.27
N ALA A 23 -19.65 3.04 -5.57
CA ALA A 23 -18.59 2.18 -5.01
C ALA A 23 -18.14 2.62 -3.62
N LEU A 24 -18.20 3.93 -3.31
CA LEU A 24 -17.99 4.50 -1.97
C LEU A 24 -19.11 5.49 -1.68
N ASP A 25 -19.60 5.47 -0.44
CA ASP A 25 -20.75 6.25 0.04
C ASP A 25 -20.42 6.89 1.40
N ASP A 26 -20.13 8.19 1.38
CA ASP A 26 -19.87 9.03 2.55
C ASP A 26 -18.76 8.49 3.46
N VAL A 27 -17.63 8.10 2.87
CA VAL A 27 -16.48 7.57 3.62
C VAL A 27 -15.73 8.70 4.31
N ASN A 28 -15.61 8.58 5.64
CA ASN A 28 -14.88 9.53 6.50
C ASN A 28 -13.82 8.74 7.28
N VAL A 29 -12.52 9.00 7.02
CA VAL A 29 -11.38 8.31 7.65
C VAL A 29 -10.22 9.27 7.82
N VAL A 30 -9.57 9.23 8.98
CA VAL A 30 -8.29 9.90 9.21
C VAL A 30 -7.25 8.86 9.59
N ILE A 31 -6.14 8.80 8.85
CA ILE A 31 -4.99 7.93 9.17
C ILE A 31 -3.80 8.84 9.51
N ASN A 32 -3.20 8.59 10.67
CA ASN A 32 -2.06 9.35 11.16
C ASN A 32 -0.74 8.70 10.76
N GLU A 33 0.34 9.46 10.85
CA GLU A 33 1.70 8.92 10.70
C GLU A 33 1.95 7.80 11.70
N ASN A 34 2.67 6.76 11.25
CA ASN A 34 2.99 5.57 12.03
C ASN A 34 1.77 4.79 12.53
N GLU A 35 0.64 4.82 11.82
CA GLU A 35 -0.45 3.86 12.06
C GLU A 35 -0.23 2.59 11.21
N TYR A 36 -0.61 1.43 11.79
CA TYR A 36 -0.68 0.15 11.09
C TYR A 36 -2.14 -0.26 10.99
N VAL A 37 -2.70 -0.09 9.81
CA VAL A 37 -4.15 -0.16 9.54
C VAL A 37 -4.48 -1.30 8.61
N ALA A 38 -5.45 -2.11 8.95
CA ALA A 38 -6.11 -3.05 8.03
C ALA A 38 -7.44 -2.47 7.54
N ILE A 39 -7.69 -2.55 6.24
CA ILE A 39 -8.99 -2.28 5.62
C ILE A 39 -9.57 -3.63 5.19
N ILE A 40 -10.67 -4.05 5.83
CA ILE A 40 -11.30 -5.34 5.58
C ILE A 40 -12.76 -5.18 5.09
N GLY A 41 -13.31 -6.24 4.54
CA GLY A 41 -14.72 -6.27 4.11
C GLY A 41 -14.96 -7.35 3.07
N PRO A 42 -16.23 -7.70 2.78
CA PRO A 42 -16.57 -8.70 1.78
C PRO A 42 -16.15 -8.26 0.35
N SER A 43 -16.18 -9.21 -0.58
CA SER A 43 -16.00 -8.87 -2.01
C SER A 43 -17.05 -7.86 -2.45
N GLY A 44 -16.67 -6.88 -3.27
CA GLY A 44 -17.55 -5.81 -3.72
C GLY A 44 -17.82 -4.69 -2.71
N SER A 45 -17.26 -4.73 -1.51
CA SER A 45 -17.51 -3.69 -0.48
C SER A 45 -16.88 -2.32 -0.77
N GLY A 46 -16.07 -2.17 -1.83
CA GLY A 46 -15.43 -0.92 -2.20
C GLY A 46 -13.95 -0.81 -1.79
N LYS A 47 -13.33 -1.87 -1.21
CA LYS A 47 -11.92 -1.86 -0.76
C LYS A 47 -10.94 -1.45 -1.85
N SER A 48 -11.01 -2.08 -3.03
CA SER A 48 -10.12 -1.76 -4.15
C SER A 48 -10.35 -0.34 -4.67
N THR A 49 -11.59 0.16 -4.64
CA THR A 49 -11.89 1.56 -4.97
C THR A 49 -11.26 2.50 -3.96
N LEU A 50 -11.43 2.22 -2.66
CA LEU A 50 -10.80 3.02 -1.60
C LEU A 50 -9.29 3.00 -1.72
N MET A 51 -8.69 1.83 -1.94
CA MET A 51 -7.25 1.67 -2.17
C MET A 51 -6.75 2.50 -3.35
N ASN A 52 -7.47 2.50 -4.48
CA ASN A 52 -7.12 3.30 -5.65
C ASN A 52 -7.14 4.80 -5.35
N LEU A 53 -8.11 5.27 -4.55
CA LEU A 53 -8.14 6.67 -4.11
C LEU A 53 -6.95 6.97 -3.19
N LEU A 54 -6.71 6.16 -2.15
CA LEU A 54 -5.60 6.33 -1.22
C LEU A 54 -4.24 6.35 -1.94
N GLY A 55 -4.14 5.56 -3.00
CA GLY A 55 -2.94 5.45 -3.84
C GLY A 55 -2.81 6.54 -4.91
N CYS A 56 -3.71 7.52 -4.99
CA CYS A 56 -3.73 8.51 -6.07
C CYS A 56 -3.76 7.87 -7.48
N LEU A 57 -4.42 6.71 -7.63
CA LEU A 57 -4.69 6.06 -8.91
C LEU A 57 -6.03 6.51 -9.49
N ASP A 58 -6.89 7.09 -8.66
CA ASP A 58 -8.19 7.62 -9.02
C ASP A 58 -8.51 8.82 -8.12
N THR A 59 -9.56 9.58 -8.47
CA THR A 59 -10.04 10.72 -7.68
C THR A 59 -11.48 10.50 -7.22
N PRO A 60 -11.92 11.08 -6.09
CA PRO A 60 -13.30 10.98 -5.64
C PRO A 60 -14.25 11.70 -6.59
N THR A 61 -15.48 11.20 -6.71
CA THR A 61 -16.56 11.91 -7.43
C THR A 61 -16.99 13.15 -6.64
N SER A 62 -17.06 13.04 -5.30
CA SER A 62 -17.30 14.18 -4.39
C SER A 62 -16.66 13.92 -3.04
N GLY A 63 -16.59 14.94 -2.18
CA GLY A 63 -15.85 14.92 -0.93
C GLY A 63 -14.41 15.39 -1.12
N ASP A 64 -13.64 15.46 -0.04
CA ASP A 64 -12.29 15.98 -0.05
C ASP A 64 -11.31 14.96 0.50
N TYR A 65 -10.29 14.65 -0.30
CA TYR A 65 -9.17 13.78 0.05
C TYR A 65 -7.90 14.61 0.21
N PHE A 66 -7.32 14.58 1.39
CA PHE A 66 -6.02 15.20 1.70
C PHE A 66 -4.96 14.13 1.94
N LEU A 67 -3.85 14.24 1.22
CA LEU A 67 -2.63 13.46 1.43
C LEU A 67 -1.51 14.41 1.87
N LYS A 68 -1.01 14.26 3.10
CA LYS A 68 -0.03 15.19 3.70
C LYS A 68 -0.47 16.65 3.58
N ASN A 69 -1.73 16.92 3.92
CA ASN A 69 -2.38 18.24 3.84
C ASN A 69 -2.52 18.82 2.41
N LYS A 70 -2.20 18.07 1.36
CA LYS A 70 -2.44 18.49 -0.03
C LYS A 70 -3.78 17.91 -0.49
N LEU A 71 -4.66 18.77 -1.03
CA LEU A 71 -5.95 18.35 -1.59
C LEU A 71 -5.75 17.63 -2.92
N VAL A 72 -6.09 16.33 -2.94
CA VAL A 72 -5.87 15.45 -4.11
C VAL A 72 -6.91 15.66 -5.21
N LYS A 73 -8.16 16.01 -4.85
CA LYS A 73 -9.28 16.16 -5.78
C LYS A 73 -9.03 17.12 -6.95
N SER A 74 -8.25 18.16 -6.74
CA SER A 74 -7.96 19.19 -7.74
C SER A 74 -6.68 18.93 -8.56
N MET A 75 -6.00 17.80 -8.31
CA MET A 75 -4.76 17.47 -9.00
C MET A 75 -5.01 16.98 -10.42
N THR A 76 -4.16 17.42 -11.35
CA THR A 76 -4.07 16.87 -12.71
C THR A 76 -3.47 15.45 -12.66
N GLU A 77 -3.63 14.69 -13.74
CA GLU A 77 -3.04 13.35 -13.88
C GLU A 77 -1.51 13.34 -13.63
N THR A 78 -0.81 14.38 -14.09
CA THR A 78 0.64 14.54 -13.87
C THR A 78 0.95 14.76 -12.39
N GLU A 79 0.19 15.61 -11.71
CA GLU A 79 0.35 15.87 -10.28
C GLU A 79 0.02 14.64 -9.44
N LEU A 80 -1.05 13.90 -9.80
CA LEU A 80 -1.39 12.63 -9.17
C LEU A 80 -0.25 11.61 -9.31
N ALA A 81 0.33 11.48 -10.52
CA ALA A 81 1.46 10.58 -10.76
C ALA A 81 2.69 10.97 -9.93
N HIS A 82 2.96 12.27 -9.81
CA HIS A 82 4.05 12.79 -8.99
C HIS A 82 3.79 12.54 -7.50
N GLN A 83 2.59 12.90 -7.01
CA GLN A 83 2.20 12.70 -5.61
C GLN A 83 2.23 11.21 -5.24
N ARG A 84 1.75 10.32 -6.10
CA ARG A 84 1.82 8.86 -5.94
C ARG A 84 3.26 8.38 -5.80
N ASN A 85 4.15 8.77 -6.72
CA ASN A 85 5.55 8.38 -6.67
C ASN A 85 6.27 8.91 -5.42
N GLU A 86 5.91 10.10 -4.95
CA GLU A 86 6.52 10.74 -3.77
C GLU A 86 6.02 10.12 -2.46
N SER A 87 4.73 9.83 -2.36
CA SER A 87 4.08 9.59 -1.07
C SER A 87 3.65 8.16 -0.83
N VAL A 88 3.50 7.34 -1.89
CA VAL A 88 2.91 6.00 -1.79
C VAL A 88 3.85 4.93 -2.33
N GLY A 89 4.12 3.93 -1.50
CA GLY A 89 4.78 2.70 -1.89
C GLY A 89 3.74 1.58 -2.04
N PHE A 90 3.48 1.12 -3.27
CA PHE A 90 2.52 0.05 -3.53
C PHE A 90 3.14 -1.34 -3.42
N ILE A 91 2.39 -2.26 -2.79
CA ILE A 91 2.72 -3.67 -2.67
C ILE A 91 1.46 -4.46 -3.08
N PHE A 92 1.55 -5.26 -4.14
CA PHE A 92 0.41 -5.97 -4.72
C PHE A 92 0.49 -7.48 -4.47
N GLN A 93 -0.65 -8.14 -4.43
CA GLN A 93 -0.78 -9.59 -4.33
C GLN A 93 -0.02 -10.33 -5.45
N SER A 94 -0.11 -9.85 -6.68
CA SER A 94 0.57 -10.42 -7.85
C SER A 94 1.99 -9.88 -8.06
N PHE A 95 2.59 -9.25 -7.03
CA PHE A 95 3.92 -8.64 -7.03
C PHE A 95 4.09 -7.50 -8.06
N ASN A 96 3.49 -7.58 -9.22
CA ASN A 96 3.55 -6.66 -10.35
C ASN A 96 5.01 -6.25 -10.70
N LEU A 97 5.90 -7.26 -10.72
CA LEU A 97 7.28 -7.08 -11.15
C LEU A 97 7.38 -7.11 -12.67
N LEU A 98 8.30 -6.33 -13.22
CA LEU A 98 8.66 -6.37 -14.62
C LEU A 98 9.34 -7.71 -14.94
N PRO A 99 8.76 -8.59 -15.76
CA PRO A 99 9.19 -9.98 -15.87
C PRO A 99 10.56 -10.16 -16.54
N ARG A 100 10.98 -9.20 -17.37
CA ARG A 100 12.26 -9.20 -18.09
C ARG A 100 13.34 -8.34 -17.42
N ALA A 101 13.03 -7.77 -16.25
CA ALA A 101 13.93 -6.95 -15.45
C ALA A 101 14.43 -7.75 -14.24
N SER A 102 15.66 -7.51 -13.84
CA SER A 102 16.25 -8.07 -12.61
C SER A 102 15.58 -7.50 -11.36
N ALA A 103 15.84 -8.07 -10.20
CA ALA A 103 15.40 -7.52 -8.92
C ALA A 103 15.89 -6.08 -8.74
N LEU A 104 17.15 -5.81 -9.07
CA LEU A 104 17.73 -4.49 -9.01
C LEU A 104 17.00 -3.49 -9.92
N GLU A 105 16.74 -3.85 -11.17
CA GLU A 105 16.05 -3.00 -12.14
C GLU A 105 14.61 -2.71 -11.72
N ASN A 106 13.90 -3.71 -11.20
CA ASN A 106 12.56 -3.52 -10.64
C ASN A 106 12.54 -2.49 -9.51
N VAL A 107 13.51 -2.58 -8.59
CA VAL A 107 13.61 -1.63 -7.47
C VAL A 107 14.08 -0.24 -7.91
N MET A 108 14.90 -0.14 -8.95
CA MET A 108 15.31 1.16 -9.51
C MET A 108 14.17 1.91 -10.21
N GLN A 109 13.13 1.21 -10.70
CA GLN A 109 12.10 1.79 -11.57
C GLN A 109 11.42 3.05 -10.99
N PRO A 110 10.96 3.12 -9.73
CA PRO A 110 10.35 4.32 -9.18
C PRO A 110 11.29 5.53 -9.15
N LEU A 111 12.60 5.31 -9.03
CA LEU A 111 13.61 6.37 -9.00
C LEU A 111 13.90 6.97 -10.37
N VAL A 112 13.55 6.27 -11.46
CA VAL A 112 13.63 6.79 -12.83
C VAL A 112 12.68 7.98 -12.99
N TYR A 113 11.46 7.86 -12.49
CA TYR A 113 10.44 8.92 -12.54
C TYR A 113 10.77 10.13 -11.66
N ARG A 114 11.74 10.00 -10.73
CA ARG A 114 12.28 11.11 -9.93
C ARG A 114 13.51 11.77 -10.55
N PHE A 115 13.88 11.37 -11.77
CA PHE A 115 15.05 11.88 -12.48
C PHE A 115 16.37 11.74 -11.68
N ILE A 116 16.44 10.75 -10.76
CA ILE A 116 17.65 10.48 -9.97
C ILE A 116 18.74 9.91 -10.91
N PRO A 117 20.00 10.37 -10.82
CA PRO A 117 21.09 9.85 -11.64
C PRO A 117 21.30 8.35 -11.49
N ALA A 118 21.65 7.63 -12.58
CA ALA A 118 21.75 6.17 -12.63
C ALA A 118 22.62 5.57 -11.52
N LYS A 119 23.78 6.18 -11.21
CA LYS A 119 24.67 5.74 -10.14
C LYS A 119 23.98 5.77 -8.76
N GLN A 120 23.24 6.82 -8.48
CA GLN A 120 22.49 6.97 -7.21
C GLN A 120 21.30 6.02 -7.15
N ARG A 121 20.58 5.80 -8.28
CA ARG A 121 19.48 4.82 -8.35
C ARG A 121 19.97 3.43 -7.99
N LYS A 122 21.10 3.00 -8.58
CA LYS A 122 21.70 1.70 -8.31
C LYS A 122 22.05 1.54 -6.82
N GLN A 123 22.69 2.53 -6.23
CA GLN A 123 23.05 2.50 -4.80
C GLN A 123 21.81 2.38 -3.91
N LYS A 124 20.81 3.24 -4.10
CA LYS A 124 19.56 3.21 -3.32
C LYS A 124 18.82 1.87 -3.46
N ALA A 125 18.78 1.31 -4.66
CA ALA A 125 18.13 0.03 -4.92
C ALA A 125 18.87 -1.15 -4.26
N LEU A 126 20.20 -1.15 -4.26
CA LEU A 126 21.00 -2.14 -3.55
C LEU A 126 20.77 -2.07 -2.03
N GLU A 127 20.70 -0.87 -1.46
CA GLU A 127 20.38 -0.66 -0.05
C GLU A 127 18.97 -1.19 0.29
N ALA A 128 17.97 -0.91 -0.57
CA ALA A 128 16.61 -1.40 -0.38
C ALA A 128 16.52 -2.94 -0.49
N LEU A 129 17.21 -3.57 -1.45
CA LEU A 129 17.28 -5.02 -1.57
C LEU A 129 17.98 -5.67 -0.37
N LYS A 130 19.07 -5.08 0.11
CA LYS A 130 19.74 -5.53 1.33
C LYS A 130 18.80 -5.46 2.55
N ARG A 131 18.00 -4.39 2.65
CA ARG A 131 17.03 -4.19 3.76
C ARG A 131 16.00 -5.32 3.85
N VAL A 132 15.60 -5.89 2.71
CA VAL A 132 14.64 -6.99 2.65
C VAL A 132 15.31 -8.38 2.56
N GLY A 133 16.62 -8.48 2.80
CA GLY A 133 17.36 -9.74 2.82
C GLY A 133 17.65 -10.35 1.45
N LEU A 134 17.76 -9.54 0.38
CA LEU A 134 17.98 -9.99 -1.00
C LEU A 134 19.28 -9.44 -1.62
N ALA A 135 20.31 -9.21 -0.81
CA ALA A 135 21.58 -8.68 -1.29
C ALA A 135 22.30 -9.60 -2.29
N ASP A 136 22.07 -10.91 -2.21
CA ASP A 136 22.64 -11.94 -3.09
C ASP A 136 21.77 -12.22 -4.33
N LYS A 137 20.60 -11.59 -4.48
CA LYS A 137 19.61 -11.84 -5.54
C LYS A 137 19.44 -10.67 -6.52
N VAL A 138 20.32 -9.69 -6.48
CA VAL A 138 20.17 -8.41 -7.20
C VAL A 138 20.03 -8.57 -8.72
N ASP A 139 20.72 -9.54 -9.32
CA ASP A 139 20.74 -9.79 -10.77
C ASP A 139 19.71 -10.86 -11.22
N HIS A 140 18.97 -11.47 -10.29
CA HIS A 140 17.97 -12.48 -10.63
C HIS A 140 16.75 -11.85 -11.28
N LEU A 141 16.25 -12.50 -12.35
CA LEU A 141 14.95 -12.16 -12.95
C LEU A 141 13.82 -12.64 -12.03
N SER A 142 12.62 -12.06 -12.15
CA SER A 142 11.47 -12.43 -11.32
C SER A 142 11.08 -13.90 -11.45
N SER A 143 11.32 -14.53 -12.62
CA SER A 143 11.09 -15.96 -12.87
C SER A 143 12.06 -16.88 -12.11
N GLN A 144 13.18 -16.36 -11.64
CA GLN A 144 14.21 -17.11 -10.91
C GLN A 144 14.04 -16.98 -9.37
N LEU A 145 13.03 -16.25 -8.93
CA LEU A 145 12.76 -15.94 -7.53
C LEU A 145 11.54 -16.73 -7.04
N SER A 146 11.58 -17.18 -5.77
CA SER A 146 10.41 -17.74 -5.10
C SER A 146 9.30 -16.69 -4.91
N GLY A 147 8.09 -17.10 -4.54
CA GLY A 147 6.98 -16.20 -4.22
C GLY A 147 7.36 -15.16 -3.18
N GLY A 148 7.92 -15.61 -2.05
CA GLY A 148 8.36 -14.73 -0.98
C GLY A 148 9.49 -13.78 -1.38
N GLN A 149 10.46 -14.26 -2.20
CA GLN A 149 11.52 -13.41 -2.73
C GLN A 149 10.95 -12.34 -3.67
N ARG A 150 9.99 -12.69 -4.54
CA ARG A 150 9.29 -11.70 -5.40
C ARG A 150 8.55 -10.65 -4.57
N GLN A 151 7.90 -11.07 -3.47
CA GLN A 151 7.22 -10.14 -2.58
C GLN A 151 8.22 -9.22 -1.86
N ARG A 152 9.35 -9.73 -1.41
CA ARG A 152 10.43 -8.91 -0.84
C ARG A 152 10.99 -7.91 -1.86
N VAL A 153 11.11 -8.27 -3.13
CA VAL A 153 11.48 -7.32 -4.20
C VAL A 153 10.41 -6.23 -4.36
N ALA A 154 9.11 -6.60 -4.34
CA ALA A 154 8.01 -5.64 -4.42
C ALA A 154 8.01 -4.67 -3.22
N ILE A 155 8.30 -5.17 -2.01
CA ILE A 155 8.45 -4.34 -0.80
C ILE A 155 9.68 -3.42 -0.94
N ALA A 156 10.83 -3.92 -1.39
CA ALA A 156 12.02 -3.08 -1.62
C ALA A 156 11.75 -1.98 -2.64
N ARG A 157 11.01 -2.28 -3.72
CA ARG A 157 10.56 -1.30 -4.72
C ARG A 157 9.66 -0.24 -4.11
N ALA A 158 8.76 -0.62 -3.21
CA ALA A 158 7.90 0.32 -2.49
C ALA A 158 8.71 1.23 -1.57
N LEU A 159 9.71 0.70 -0.87
CA LEU A 159 10.52 1.41 0.12
C LEU A 159 11.56 2.37 -0.49
N VAL A 160 12.04 2.10 -1.71
CA VAL A 160 13.21 2.80 -2.30
C VAL A 160 13.01 4.30 -2.46
N THR A 161 11.77 4.76 -2.59
CA THR A 161 11.39 6.17 -2.68
C THR A 161 11.24 6.82 -1.31
N LYS A 162 11.32 6.06 -0.21
CA LYS A 162 11.01 6.53 1.16
C LYS A 162 9.62 7.17 1.22
N PRO A 163 8.56 6.44 0.88
CA PRO A 163 7.21 6.98 0.83
C PRO A 163 6.68 7.31 2.23
N HIS A 164 5.63 8.13 2.31
CA HIS A 164 4.93 8.42 3.56
C HIS A 164 4.06 7.26 4.02
N ILE A 165 3.52 6.47 3.06
CA ILE A 165 2.68 5.30 3.30
C ILE A 165 3.11 4.11 2.45
N LEU A 166 3.05 2.92 3.04
CA LEU A 166 3.08 1.64 2.34
C LEU A 166 1.64 1.15 2.22
N LEU A 167 1.20 0.92 0.99
CA LEU A 167 -0.17 0.50 0.69
C LEU A 167 -0.13 -0.90 0.07
N GLY A 168 -0.58 -1.90 0.84
CA GLY A 168 -0.59 -3.31 0.45
C GLY A 168 -1.98 -3.78 0.05
N ASP A 169 -2.10 -4.38 -1.16
CA ASP A 169 -3.29 -5.06 -1.64
C ASP A 169 -3.08 -6.56 -1.54
N GLU A 170 -3.68 -7.18 -0.56
CA GLU A 170 -3.54 -8.60 -0.25
C GLU A 170 -2.08 -9.10 -0.34
N PRO A 171 -1.14 -8.46 0.38
CA PRO A 171 0.29 -8.63 0.11
C PRO A 171 0.82 -10.04 0.41
N THR A 172 0.02 -10.91 1.02
CA THR A 172 0.35 -12.31 1.37
C THR A 172 -0.52 -13.33 0.65
N GLY A 173 -1.55 -12.92 -0.06
CA GLY A 173 -2.57 -13.81 -0.63
C GLY A 173 -2.09 -14.84 -1.68
N ASN A 174 -0.84 -14.73 -2.17
CA ASN A 174 -0.20 -15.70 -3.07
C ASN A 174 0.99 -16.43 -2.43
N LEU A 175 1.09 -16.42 -1.09
CA LEU A 175 2.21 -16.98 -0.35
C LEU A 175 1.75 -18.17 0.50
N ASP A 176 2.67 -19.09 0.79
CA ASP A 176 2.44 -20.11 1.79
C ASP A 176 2.48 -19.50 3.23
N SER A 177 1.94 -20.22 4.20
CA SER A 177 1.79 -19.74 5.58
C SER A 177 3.11 -19.35 6.24
N LYS A 178 4.20 -20.12 6.00
CA LYS A 178 5.52 -19.79 6.53
C LYS A 178 6.03 -18.48 5.95
N THR A 179 5.94 -18.31 4.64
CA THR A 179 6.36 -17.10 3.93
C THR A 179 5.49 -15.91 4.34
N THR A 180 4.17 -16.13 4.54
CA THR A 180 3.25 -15.12 5.08
C THR A 180 3.75 -14.58 6.42
N THR A 181 4.08 -15.45 7.38
CA THR A 181 4.62 -15.05 8.67
C THR A 181 5.91 -14.22 8.52
N GLU A 182 6.82 -14.62 7.64
CA GLU A 182 8.06 -13.88 7.38
C GLU A 182 7.81 -12.48 6.78
N ILE A 183 6.83 -12.34 5.89
CA ILE A 183 6.45 -11.05 5.29
C ILE A 183 5.74 -10.16 6.31
N MET A 184 4.88 -10.72 7.16
CA MET A 184 4.23 -9.96 8.23
C MET A 184 5.24 -9.48 9.26
N ALA A 185 6.22 -10.30 9.65
CA ALA A 185 7.32 -9.86 10.52
C ALA A 185 8.12 -8.71 9.91
N LEU A 186 8.34 -8.71 8.58
CA LEU A 186 8.99 -7.58 7.89
C LEU A 186 8.12 -6.31 7.96
N PHE A 187 6.79 -6.41 7.82
CA PHE A 187 5.90 -5.26 8.02
C PHE A 187 5.94 -4.73 9.46
N ASP A 188 5.99 -5.62 10.47
CA ASP A 188 6.10 -5.24 11.87
C ASP A 188 7.41 -4.47 12.14
N GLU A 189 8.54 -4.93 11.56
CA GLU A 189 9.82 -4.20 11.62
C GLU A 189 9.71 -2.80 10.98
N LEU A 190 9.13 -2.71 9.78
CA LEU A 190 8.95 -1.44 9.08
C LEU A 190 8.04 -0.48 9.85
N HIS A 191 6.97 -1.00 10.46
CA HIS A 191 6.11 -0.20 11.33
C HIS A 191 6.89 0.28 12.57
N GLY A 192 7.69 -0.57 13.20
CA GLY A 192 8.57 -0.22 14.32
C GLY A 192 9.61 0.87 13.97
N GLU A 193 9.98 1.00 12.70
CA GLU A 193 10.86 2.07 12.17
C GLU A 193 10.10 3.38 11.86
N GLY A 194 8.79 3.43 12.08
CA GLY A 194 7.97 4.63 11.90
C GLY A 194 7.24 4.71 10.57
N HIS A 195 7.19 3.63 9.76
CA HIS A 195 6.41 3.61 8.53
C HIS A 195 4.91 3.54 8.82
N THR A 196 4.11 4.31 8.10
CA THR A 196 2.65 4.16 8.05
C THR A 196 2.29 3.05 7.08
N ILE A 197 1.56 2.05 7.54
CA ILE A 197 1.23 0.86 6.74
C ILE A 197 -0.28 0.70 6.67
N ILE A 198 -0.79 0.52 5.45
CA ILE A 198 -2.21 0.25 5.20
C ILE A 198 -2.29 -1.03 4.39
N LEU A 199 -2.92 -2.07 4.95
CA LEU A 199 -3.15 -3.35 4.28
C LEU A 199 -4.63 -3.49 3.94
N VAL A 200 -4.92 -3.74 2.68
CA VAL A 200 -6.25 -4.15 2.22
C VAL A 200 -6.26 -5.67 2.16
N THR A 201 -7.12 -6.32 2.92
CA THR A 201 -7.18 -7.78 2.97
C THR A 201 -8.59 -8.28 3.29
N HIS A 202 -8.87 -9.53 2.95
CA HIS A 202 -10.04 -10.25 3.43
C HIS A 202 -9.67 -11.30 4.50
N GLU A 203 -8.37 -11.49 4.78
CA GLU A 203 -7.85 -12.43 5.76
C GLU A 203 -7.85 -11.81 7.17
N GLN A 204 -8.58 -12.46 8.10
CA GLN A 204 -8.69 -11.98 9.48
C GLN A 204 -7.34 -12.04 10.20
N GLU A 205 -6.52 -13.07 9.95
CA GLU A 205 -5.19 -13.23 10.54
C GLU A 205 -4.27 -12.03 10.22
N ILE A 206 -4.31 -11.55 8.98
CA ILE A 206 -3.53 -10.36 8.57
C ILE A 206 -4.07 -9.10 9.26
N ALA A 207 -5.40 -8.96 9.35
CA ALA A 207 -6.01 -7.84 10.06
C ALA A 207 -5.67 -7.84 11.56
N ASP A 208 -5.45 -9.04 12.13
CA ASP A 208 -5.11 -9.19 13.54
C ASP A 208 -3.67 -8.75 13.86
N HIS A 209 -2.76 -8.70 12.91
CA HIS A 209 -1.46 -8.05 13.07
C HIS A 209 -1.55 -6.52 13.15
N CYS A 210 -2.58 -5.93 12.55
CA CYS A 210 -2.70 -4.47 12.49
C CYS A 210 -3.24 -3.90 13.81
N GLN A 211 -2.81 -2.68 14.15
CA GLN A 211 -3.25 -1.97 15.38
C GLN A 211 -4.65 -1.38 15.25
N ARG A 212 -5.12 -1.18 14.01
CA ARG A 212 -6.42 -0.59 13.71
C ARG A 212 -7.07 -1.33 12.56
N VAL A 213 -8.35 -1.64 12.70
CA VAL A 213 -9.12 -2.35 11.69
C VAL A 213 -10.30 -1.48 11.27
N ILE A 214 -10.35 -1.14 9.99
CA ILE A 214 -11.45 -0.41 9.35
C ILE A 214 -12.25 -1.41 8.52
N ARG A 215 -13.53 -1.59 8.83
CA ARG A 215 -14.40 -2.50 8.08
C ARG A 215 -15.27 -1.72 7.09
N LEU A 216 -15.18 -2.12 5.83
CA LEU A 216 -15.97 -1.57 4.73
C LEU A 216 -17.06 -2.56 4.30
N VAL A 217 -18.30 -2.08 4.17
CA VAL A 217 -19.45 -2.85 3.64
C VAL A 217 -20.27 -1.93 2.75
N ASP A 218 -20.61 -2.37 1.55
CA ASP A 218 -21.42 -1.61 0.59
C ASP A 218 -20.98 -0.15 0.40
N GLY A 219 -19.68 0.05 0.30
CA GLY A 219 -19.06 1.36 0.12
C GLY A 219 -18.99 2.25 1.36
N LYS A 220 -19.43 1.77 2.53
CA LYS A 220 -19.44 2.53 3.80
C LYS A 220 -18.49 1.95 4.83
N VAL A 221 -17.92 2.81 5.66
CA VAL A 221 -17.21 2.39 6.86
C VAL A 221 -18.25 2.05 7.93
N VAL A 222 -18.34 0.76 8.28
CA VAL A 222 -19.29 0.26 9.29
C VAL A 222 -18.66 0.10 10.66
N SER A 223 -17.34 -0.03 10.73
CA SER A 223 -16.59 0.00 11.99
C SER A 223 -15.15 0.47 11.76
N ASP A 224 -14.59 1.10 12.79
CA ASP A 224 -13.22 1.59 12.84
C ASP A 224 -12.73 1.40 14.27
N VAL A 225 -11.97 0.34 14.50
CA VAL A 225 -11.58 -0.11 15.83
C VAL A 225 -10.06 -0.09 15.97
N ARG A 226 -9.57 0.56 17.02
CA ARG A 226 -8.17 0.51 17.45
C ARG A 226 -8.03 -0.55 18.51
N LYS A 227 -7.07 -1.45 18.34
CA LYS A 227 -6.71 -2.43 19.38
C LYS A 227 -6.00 -1.70 20.51
N SER A 228 -6.37 -2.01 21.74
CA SER A 228 -5.64 -1.53 22.93
C SER A 228 -4.29 -2.26 23.01
N GLU A 229 -3.26 -1.61 23.58
CA GLU A 229 -1.93 -2.23 23.75
C GLU A 229 -1.96 -3.53 24.57
N GLY A 230 -3.07 -3.83 25.26
CA GLY A 230 -3.28 -5.06 26.04
C GLY A 230 -3.80 -6.25 25.23
N ASP A 231 -4.29 -6.08 24.00
CA ASP A 231 -4.90 -7.14 23.20
C ASP A 231 -3.89 -7.90 22.29
N LYS A 232 -2.60 -7.76 22.53
CA LYS A 232 -1.60 -8.63 21.91
C LYS A 232 -1.68 -10.02 22.55
N GLN A 233 -2.70 -10.79 22.22
CA GLN A 233 -2.70 -12.23 22.49
C GLN A 233 -1.73 -12.89 21.50
N HIS A 234 -0.72 -13.52 22.09
CA HIS A 234 0.21 -14.41 21.43
C HIS A 234 -0.59 -15.48 20.64
N VAL A 235 -0.36 -15.55 19.32
CA VAL A 235 -0.60 -16.74 18.52
C VAL A 235 0.74 -17.34 18.17
#